data_f2e3ab31618d82fec3cc4e95306b51c1
#
_entry.id   f2e3ab31618d82fec3cc4e95306b51c1
#
_cell.length_a   1.000
_cell.length_b   1.000
_cell.length_c   1.000
_cell.angle_alpha   90.00
_cell.angle_beta   90.00
_cell.angle_gamma   90.00
#
_symmetry.space_group_name_H-M   'P 1'
#
loop_
_entity.id
_entity.type
_entity.pdbx_description
1 polymer ?
#
loop_
_entity_poly.entity_id
_entity_poly.type
_entity_poly.pdbx_seq_one_letter_code
_entity_poly.pdbx_strand_id
1 'polypeptide(L)'
;DGRMGWADYFIAHGYEVYLAEQPARGRSAWHPEVNGKTMHHTIVSLERFTSNQGKWPQSKKHTQWPEGEEALEQFLSSQVEYLPSNRDSQQLVLEVGRELLKLIGPAILMTHSQAGPFGWLLADDQPELVKGIVALEPSGPPFSNDVTNPTVKNYGIADLPLHFEPEIAGKEDLQVELWKASEEGLNNGWIMKEPYRKLPRLQGIPILLMVSESSYHAGYDHLTSKVLEQSGVEHDFV
;
A
#
# COMPACT_ATOMS: atom_id res chain seq x y z
N ASP A 1 21.29 -10.31 -10.98
CA ASP A 1 21.97 -11.53 -10.51
C ASP A 1 21.50 -12.81 -11.23
N GLY A 2 20.57 -12.68 -12.18
CA GLY A 2 20.05 -13.77 -13.02
C GLY A 2 18.99 -14.65 -12.33
N ARG A 3 18.58 -14.35 -11.11
CA ARG A 3 17.46 -15.03 -10.48
C ARG A 3 16.13 -14.58 -11.09
N MET A 4 15.19 -15.52 -11.19
CA MET A 4 13.84 -15.25 -11.67
C MET A 4 13.11 -14.29 -10.72
N GLY A 5 12.60 -13.20 -11.26
CA GLY A 5 11.71 -12.27 -10.53
C GLY A 5 10.26 -12.71 -10.58
N TRP A 6 9.39 -12.00 -9.87
CA TRP A 6 7.96 -12.30 -9.88
C TRP A 6 7.31 -12.16 -11.25
N ALA A 7 7.70 -11.14 -12.02
CA ALA A 7 7.20 -10.96 -13.38
C ALA A 7 7.55 -12.18 -14.27
N ASP A 8 8.81 -12.63 -14.22
CA ASP A 8 9.25 -13.82 -14.96
C ASP A 8 8.49 -15.07 -14.53
N TYR A 9 8.25 -15.21 -13.21
CA TYR A 9 7.48 -16.33 -12.66
C TYR A 9 6.05 -16.34 -13.21
N PHE A 10 5.34 -15.23 -13.18
CA PHE A 10 3.98 -15.15 -13.69
C PHE A 10 3.92 -15.35 -15.21
N ILE A 11 4.86 -14.80 -15.98
CA ILE A 11 4.95 -15.02 -17.43
C ILE A 11 5.16 -16.50 -17.72
N ALA A 12 6.06 -17.19 -16.98
CA ALA A 12 6.30 -18.62 -17.14
C ALA A 12 5.07 -19.48 -16.81
N HIS A 13 4.11 -18.96 -16.04
CA HIS A 13 2.83 -19.59 -15.71
C HIS A 13 1.67 -19.15 -16.61
N GLY A 14 1.96 -18.46 -17.71
CA GLY A 14 0.97 -18.09 -18.74
C GLY A 14 0.19 -16.81 -18.48
N TYR A 15 0.63 -15.99 -17.53
CA TYR A 15 0.04 -14.67 -17.32
C TYR A 15 0.67 -13.64 -18.25
N GLU A 16 -0.14 -12.72 -18.74
CA GLU A 16 0.34 -11.47 -19.30
C GLU A 16 0.62 -10.48 -18.16
N VAL A 17 1.82 -9.89 -18.13
CA VAL A 17 2.27 -9.07 -17.01
C VAL A 17 2.55 -7.65 -17.47
N TYR A 18 1.90 -6.69 -16.83
CA TYR A 18 2.10 -5.26 -17.03
C TYR A 18 2.82 -4.66 -15.82
N LEU A 19 4.00 -4.08 -16.04
CA LEU A 19 4.76 -3.34 -15.03
C LEU A 19 4.43 -1.86 -15.15
N ALA A 20 3.44 -1.43 -14.38
CA ALA A 20 2.99 -0.03 -14.37
C ALA A 20 3.85 0.81 -13.40
N GLU A 21 4.38 1.92 -13.89
CA GLU A 21 5.06 2.91 -13.05
C GLU A 21 4.10 4.03 -12.64
N GLN A 22 4.29 4.53 -11.43
CA GLN A 22 3.54 5.68 -10.96
C GLN A 22 3.83 6.90 -11.84
N PRO A 23 2.83 7.73 -12.18
CA PRO A 23 3.09 9.00 -12.84
C PRO A 23 4.12 9.85 -12.09
N ALA A 24 4.96 10.55 -12.83
CA ALA A 24 6.04 11.39 -12.31
C ALA A 24 7.08 10.65 -11.44
N ARG A 25 7.27 9.33 -11.68
CA ARG A 25 8.27 8.51 -10.98
C ARG A 25 8.94 7.52 -11.93
N GLY A 26 10.25 7.26 -11.73
CA GLY A 26 11.00 6.30 -12.52
C GLY A 26 11.05 6.67 -14.00
N ARG A 27 10.55 5.79 -14.87
CA ARG A 27 10.48 6.01 -16.33
C ARG A 27 9.28 6.86 -16.75
N SER A 28 8.33 7.12 -15.84
CA SER A 28 7.20 7.99 -16.11
C SER A 28 7.61 9.45 -16.05
N ALA A 29 7.30 10.21 -17.09
CA ALA A 29 7.74 11.60 -17.21
C ALA A 29 7.25 12.47 -16.04
N TRP A 30 8.16 13.29 -15.54
CA TRP A 30 7.87 14.33 -14.56
C TRP A 30 7.98 15.72 -15.18
N HIS A 31 6.98 16.54 -14.93
CA HIS A 31 6.93 17.92 -15.40
C HIS A 31 6.71 18.84 -14.21
N PRO A 32 7.70 19.64 -13.79
CA PRO A 32 7.63 20.44 -12.56
C PRO A 32 6.48 21.43 -12.53
N GLU A 33 6.08 21.96 -13.69
CA GLU A 33 4.95 22.90 -13.80
C GLU A 33 3.57 22.20 -13.61
N VAL A 34 3.50 20.88 -13.83
CA VAL A 34 2.28 20.08 -13.73
C VAL A 34 2.25 19.29 -12.41
N ASN A 35 3.36 18.60 -12.12
CA ASN A 35 3.45 17.65 -11.01
C ASN A 35 4.02 18.27 -9.73
N GLY A 36 4.53 19.51 -9.79
CA GLY A 36 5.18 20.17 -8.67
C GLY A 36 6.57 19.64 -8.38
N LYS A 37 7.04 19.85 -7.14
CA LYS A 37 8.37 19.42 -6.70
C LYS A 37 8.37 17.95 -6.33
N THR A 38 9.48 17.29 -6.64
CA THR A 38 9.78 15.93 -6.14
C THR A 38 10.58 15.99 -4.85
N MET A 39 10.69 14.86 -4.18
CA MET A 39 11.58 14.66 -3.04
C MET A 39 12.35 13.35 -3.19
N HIS A 40 13.54 13.30 -2.57
CA HIS A 40 14.36 12.10 -2.47
C HIS A 40 14.09 11.36 -1.18
N HIS A 41 14.30 10.06 -1.20
CA HIS A 41 14.42 9.28 0.03
C HIS A 41 15.65 9.73 0.82
N THR A 42 15.49 9.92 2.11
CA THR A 42 16.61 10.15 3.02
C THR A 42 17.16 8.82 3.55
N ILE A 43 18.41 8.80 3.99
CA ILE A 43 19.00 7.63 4.65
C ILE A 43 18.10 7.15 5.80
N VAL A 44 17.57 8.06 6.60
CA VAL A 44 16.68 7.73 7.73
C VAL A 44 15.40 7.04 7.25
N SER A 45 14.81 7.47 6.11
CA SER A 45 13.62 6.82 5.56
C SER A 45 13.91 5.43 4.98
N LEU A 46 15.16 5.17 4.58
CA LEU A 46 15.59 3.90 4.02
C LEU A 46 16.05 2.89 5.08
N GLU A 47 16.28 3.32 6.31
CA GLU A 47 16.64 2.44 7.41
C GLU A 47 15.64 1.30 7.65
N ARG A 48 14.39 1.49 7.31
CA ARG A 48 13.36 0.43 7.39
C ARG A 48 13.58 -0.73 6.42
N PHE A 49 14.38 -0.54 5.39
CA PHE A 49 14.70 -1.55 4.38
C PHE A 49 16.08 -2.19 4.62
N THR A 50 16.93 -1.53 5.36
CA THR A 50 18.23 -2.05 5.73
C THR A 50 18.17 -2.72 7.10
N SER A 51 19.16 -3.50 7.47
CA SER A 51 19.19 -4.29 8.70
C SER A 51 19.11 -3.43 9.98
N ASN A 52 17.93 -2.92 10.28
CA ASN A 52 17.69 -1.98 11.37
C ASN A 52 17.29 -2.68 12.66
N GLN A 53 18.25 -3.38 13.22
CA GLN A 53 18.04 -4.16 14.43
C GLN A 53 17.54 -3.27 15.59
N GLY A 54 16.31 -3.55 16.04
CA GLY A 54 15.73 -2.99 17.25
C GLY A 54 14.78 -1.82 17.08
N LYS A 55 14.52 -1.29 15.88
CA LYS A 55 13.55 -0.20 15.68
C LYS A 55 12.08 -0.66 15.76
N TRP A 56 11.82 -1.91 15.50
CA TRP A 56 10.53 -2.58 15.71
C TRP A 56 10.78 -4.01 16.18
N PRO A 57 9.85 -4.64 16.90
CA PRO A 57 10.09 -5.94 17.56
C PRO A 57 10.55 -7.03 16.59
N GLN A 58 9.97 -7.07 15.38
CA GLN A 58 10.24 -8.10 14.38
C GLN A 58 11.53 -7.87 13.58
N SER A 59 12.15 -6.70 13.67
CA SER A 59 13.38 -6.36 12.92
C SER A 59 14.54 -7.33 13.17
N LYS A 60 14.56 -8.00 14.32
CA LYS A 60 15.56 -9.02 14.65
C LYS A 60 15.54 -10.24 13.72
N LYS A 61 14.42 -10.47 13.01
CA LYS A 61 14.28 -11.53 12.02
C LYS A 61 14.83 -11.13 10.65
N HIS A 62 15.18 -9.86 10.47
CA HIS A 62 15.73 -9.36 9.21
C HIS A 62 17.22 -9.70 9.12
N THR A 63 17.55 -10.76 8.38
CA THR A 63 18.90 -11.33 8.28
C THR A 63 19.47 -11.32 6.86
N GLN A 64 18.73 -10.78 5.87
CA GLN A 64 19.08 -10.90 4.45
C GLN A 64 19.74 -9.63 3.87
N TRP A 65 19.90 -8.58 4.66
CA TRP A 65 20.60 -7.40 4.19
C TRP A 65 22.09 -7.73 4.00
N PRO A 66 22.69 -7.45 2.83
CA PRO A 66 24.11 -7.67 2.60
C PRO A 66 24.97 -6.81 3.54
N GLU A 67 26.08 -7.36 3.97
CA GLU A 67 27.06 -6.60 4.77
C GLU A 67 27.87 -5.63 3.89
N GLY A 68 28.27 -4.51 4.46
CA GLY A 68 29.15 -3.53 3.85
C GLY A 68 28.46 -2.29 3.28
N GLU A 69 29.26 -1.25 3.08
CA GLU A 69 28.79 0.07 2.59
C GLU A 69 28.36 0.02 1.13
N GLU A 70 28.96 -0.83 0.32
CA GLU A 70 28.67 -0.95 -1.12
C GLU A 70 27.18 -1.33 -1.37
N ALA A 71 26.63 -2.23 -0.57
CA ALA A 71 25.22 -2.62 -0.69
C ALA A 71 24.29 -1.43 -0.39
N LEU A 72 24.62 -0.62 0.60
CA LEU A 72 23.88 0.60 0.92
C LEU A 72 24.01 1.65 -0.19
N GLU A 73 25.20 1.86 -0.73
CA GLU A 73 25.41 2.79 -1.85
C GLU A 73 24.65 2.39 -3.10
N GLN A 74 24.66 1.09 -3.44
CA GLN A 74 23.88 0.57 -4.57
C GLN A 74 22.38 0.74 -4.34
N PHE A 75 21.90 0.47 -3.13
CA PHE A 75 20.50 0.66 -2.79
C PHE A 75 20.10 2.13 -2.87
N LEU A 76 20.90 3.05 -2.32
CA LEU A 76 20.67 4.48 -2.43
C LEU A 76 20.66 4.95 -3.88
N SER A 77 21.61 4.47 -4.68
CA SER A 77 21.72 4.82 -6.11
C SER A 77 20.54 4.29 -6.96
N SER A 78 19.86 3.26 -6.50
CA SER A 78 18.66 2.72 -7.16
C SER A 78 17.39 3.53 -6.85
N GLN A 79 17.43 4.43 -5.87
CA GLN A 79 16.27 5.20 -5.49
C GLN A 79 16.01 6.33 -6.49
N VAL A 80 14.75 6.51 -6.85
CA VAL A 80 14.31 7.59 -7.72
C VAL A 80 13.47 8.59 -6.93
N GLU A 81 13.44 9.83 -7.44
CA GLU A 81 12.58 10.88 -6.89
C GLU A 81 11.09 10.47 -6.97
N TYR A 82 10.30 11.03 -6.08
CA TYR A 82 8.86 10.78 -6.01
C TYR A 82 8.11 12.03 -5.56
N LEU A 83 6.81 12.06 -5.80
CA LEU A 83 5.94 13.15 -5.34
C LEU A 83 5.78 13.08 -3.83
N PRO A 84 5.89 14.21 -3.11
CA PRO A 84 5.80 14.22 -1.64
C PRO A 84 4.39 13.93 -1.11
N SER A 85 3.36 14.16 -1.92
CA SER A 85 1.97 13.97 -1.54
C SER A 85 1.47 12.58 -1.95
N ASN A 86 1.14 11.74 -0.98
CA ASN A 86 0.49 10.46 -1.24
C ASN A 86 -0.87 10.64 -1.90
N ARG A 87 -1.62 11.66 -1.49
CA ARG A 87 -2.92 11.99 -2.08
C ARG A 87 -2.80 12.30 -3.58
N ASP A 88 -1.81 13.11 -3.97
CA ASP A 88 -1.61 13.48 -5.37
C ASP A 88 -1.16 12.25 -6.19
N SER A 89 -0.28 11.42 -5.63
CA SER A 89 0.11 10.15 -6.24
C SER A 89 -1.09 9.22 -6.44
N GLN A 90 -1.97 9.10 -5.43
CA GLN A 90 -3.20 8.31 -5.53
C GLN A 90 -4.15 8.86 -6.60
N GLN A 91 -4.32 10.18 -6.68
CA GLN A 91 -5.17 10.83 -7.68
C GLN A 91 -4.66 10.54 -9.10
N LEU A 92 -3.37 10.76 -9.35
CA LEU A 92 -2.75 10.51 -10.65
C LEU A 92 -2.84 9.04 -11.06
N VAL A 93 -2.57 8.12 -10.12
CA VAL A 93 -2.66 6.67 -10.41
C VAL A 93 -4.11 6.25 -10.66
N LEU A 94 -5.07 6.81 -9.94
CA LEU A 94 -6.48 6.52 -10.17
C LEU A 94 -6.90 6.93 -11.60
N GLU A 95 -6.47 8.10 -12.06
CA GLU A 95 -6.77 8.59 -13.41
C GLU A 95 -6.16 7.71 -14.50
N VAL A 96 -4.83 7.48 -14.44
CA VAL A 96 -4.15 6.70 -15.49
C VAL A 96 -4.42 5.20 -15.38
N GLY A 97 -4.58 4.67 -14.17
CA GLY A 97 -4.87 3.27 -13.93
C GLY A 97 -6.26 2.87 -14.44
N ARG A 98 -7.24 3.78 -14.30
CA ARG A 98 -8.56 3.63 -14.92
C ARG A 98 -8.47 3.44 -16.43
N GLU A 99 -7.72 4.28 -17.12
CA GLU A 99 -7.55 4.19 -18.57
C GLU A 99 -6.72 2.96 -18.97
N LEU A 100 -5.72 2.59 -18.17
CA LEU A 100 -4.97 1.36 -18.39
C LEU A 100 -5.88 0.12 -18.28
N LEU A 101 -6.70 0.02 -17.23
CA LEU A 101 -7.62 -1.10 -17.06
C LEU A 101 -8.64 -1.20 -18.19
N LYS A 102 -9.16 -0.08 -18.68
CA LYS A 102 -10.03 -0.07 -19.88
C LYS A 102 -9.31 -0.56 -21.13
N LEU A 103 -8.02 -0.25 -21.26
CA LEU A 103 -7.21 -0.64 -22.42
C LEU A 103 -6.87 -2.13 -22.41
N ILE A 104 -6.42 -2.67 -21.26
CA ILE A 104 -5.96 -4.05 -21.15
C ILE A 104 -7.06 -5.04 -20.78
N GLY A 105 -8.20 -4.56 -20.27
CA GLY A 105 -9.28 -5.38 -19.76
C GLY A 105 -9.10 -5.81 -18.31
N PRO A 106 -9.93 -6.76 -17.82
CA PRO A 106 -9.91 -7.18 -16.44
C PRO A 106 -8.59 -7.79 -16.01
N ALA A 107 -8.03 -7.30 -14.88
CA ALA A 107 -6.71 -7.68 -14.40
C ALA A 107 -6.70 -7.97 -12.89
N ILE A 108 -5.72 -8.74 -12.45
CA ILE A 108 -5.35 -8.86 -11.03
C ILE A 108 -4.33 -7.75 -10.73
N LEU A 109 -4.57 -7.01 -9.67
CA LEU A 109 -3.69 -5.92 -9.22
C LEU A 109 -2.73 -6.44 -8.15
N MET A 110 -1.43 -6.37 -8.41
CA MET A 110 -0.41 -6.61 -7.39
C MET A 110 0.18 -5.26 -6.97
N THR A 111 0.05 -4.92 -5.71
CA THR A 111 0.52 -3.64 -5.16
C THR A 111 1.47 -3.87 -3.99
N HIS A 112 2.42 -2.95 -3.80
CA HIS A 112 3.34 -3.01 -2.67
C HIS A 112 3.50 -1.65 -2.01
N SER A 113 3.53 -1.62 -0.69
CA SER A 113 3.87 -0.44 0.11
C SER A 113 3.02 0.79 -0.26
N GLN A 114 3.62 1.88 -0.73
CA GLN A 114 2.93 3.11 -1.16
C GLN A 114 1.83 2.85 -2.21
N ALA A 115 1.98 1.80 -3.01
CA ALA A 115 0.99 1.42 -4.01
C ALA A 115 -0.23 0.67 -3.45
N GLY A 116 -0.22 0.26 -2.18
CA GLY A 116 -1.37 -0.42 -1.57
C GLY A 116 -2.69 0.30 -1.80
N PRO A 117 -2.82 1.60 -1.44
CA PRO A 117 -4.02 2.39 -1.71
C PRO A 117 -4.47 2.43 -3.17
N PHE A 118 -3.56 2.27 -4.12
CA PHE A 118 -3.92 2.27 -5.55
C PHE A 118 -4.81 1.07 -5.92
N GLY A 119 -4.51 -0.11 -5.33
CA GLY A 119 -5.33 -1.31 -5.52
C GLY A 119 -6.75 -1.11 -5.02
N TRP A 120 -6.91 -0.58 -3.82
CA TRP A 120 -8.21 -0.29 -3.24
C TRP A 120 -9.01 0.72 -4.05
N LEU A 121 -8.38 1.82 -4.46
CA LEU A 121 -9.01 2.90 -5.22
C LEU A 121 -9.43 2.45 -6.62
N LEU A 122 -8.58 1.70 -7.32
CA LEU A 122 -8.92 1.18 -8.66
C LEU A 122 -10.03 0.14 -8.60
N ALA A 123 -10.04 -0.72 -7.57
CA ALA A 123 -11.12 -1.68 -7.36
C ALA A 123 -12.44 -0.99 -7.00
N ASP A 124 -12.39 0.07 -6.22
CA ASP A 124 -13.56 0.87 -5.88
C ASP A 124 -14.10 1.66 -7.07
N ASP A 125 -13.24 2.11 -7.97
CA ASP A 125 -13.62 2.87 -9.18
C ASP A 125 -14.10 1.97 -10.33
N GLN A 126 -13.43 0.82 -10.55
CA GLN A 126 -13.67 -0.10 -11.66
C GLN A 126 -13.81 -1.55 -11.16
N PRO A 127 -14.78 -1.87 -10.29
CA PRO A 127 -14.86 -3.19 -9.66
C PRO A 127 -15.00 -4.35 -10.68
N GLU A 128 -15.61 -4.08 -11.83
CA GLU A 128 -15.77 -5.07 -12.90
C GLU A 128 -14.46 -5.38 -13.65
N LEU A 129 -13.47 -4.48 -13.60
CA LEU A 129 -12.17 -4.65 -14.24
C LEU A 129 -11.08 -5.14 -13.28
N VAL A 130 -11.38 -5.30 -11.99
CA VAL A 130 -10.44 -5.84 -11.01
C VAL A 130 -10.84 -7.26 -10.63
N LYS A 131 -10.05 -8.24 -11.04
CA LYS A 131 -10.30 -9.68 -10.80
C LYS A 131 -9.74 -10.20 -9.49
N GLY A 132 -8.91 -9.42 -8.83
CA GLY A 132 -8.33 -9.72 -7.53
C GLY A 132 -7.27 -8.71 -7.16
N ILE A 133 -6.94 -8.65 -5.88
CA ILE A 133 -5.89 -7.77 -5.34
C ILE A 133 -4.92 -8.61 -4.53
N VAL A 134 -3.63 -8.47 -4.83
CA VAL A 134 -2.53 -8.96 -4.00
C VAL A 134 -1.86 -7.73 -3.40
N ALA A 135 -2.18 -7.44 -2.15
CA ALA A 135 -1.66 -6.30 -1.42
C ALA A 135 -0.49 -6.73 -0.52
N LEU A 136 0.71 -6.42 -0.96
CA LEU A 136 1.94 -6.73 -0.25
C LEU A 136 2.31 -5.54 0.63
N GLU A 137 2.22 -5.73 1.95
CA GLU A 137 2.58 -4.67 2.92
C GLU A 137 2.02 -3.29 2.53
N PRO A 138 0.70 -3.15 2.36
CA PRO A 138 0.12 -1.91 1.89
C PRO A 138 0.37 -0.77 2.86
N SER A 139 0.63 0.42 2.34
CA SER A 139 0.85 1.61 3.16
C SER A 139 -0.25 1.82 4.20
N GLY A 140 0.15 1.81 5.45
CA GLY A 140 -0.68 1.93 6.64
C GLY A 140 0.10 2.57 7.81
N PRO A 141 -0.38 2.41 9.04
CA PRO A 141 -1.65 1.77 9.41
C PRO A 141 -2.89 2.54 8.96
N PRO A 142 -4.08 1.93 9.01
CA PRO A 142 -5.33 2.60 8.67
C PRO A 142 -5.53 3.87 9.51
N PHE A 143 -6.17 4.87 8.91
CA PHE A 143 -6.38 6.19 9.54
C PHE A 143 -5.08 6.89 9.97
N SER A 144 -3.92 6.43 9.49
CA SER A 144 -2.61 7.04 9.75
C SER A 144 -1.72 6.93 8.52
N ASN A 145 -0.80 7.87 8.33
CA ASN A 145 0.09 7.90 7.16
C ASN A 145 1.39 7.15 7.38
N ASP A 146 1.78 6.93 8.62
CA ASP A 146 3.06 6.30 8.97
C ASP A 146 3.03 5.76 10.40
N VAL A 147 3.76 4.68 10.65
CA VAL A 147 3.99 4.12 11.98
C VAL A 147 4.73 5.12 12.88
N THR A 148 5.58 5.95 12.28
CA THR A 148 6.43 6.92 12.97
C THR A 148 5.82 8.33 13.02
N ASN A 149 4.80 8.61 12.21
CA ASN A 149 4.14 9.91 12.16
C ASN A 149 2.61 9.72 12.08
N PRO A 150 1.89 9.85 13.19
CA PRO A 150 0.46 9.54 13.32
C PRO A 150 -0.45 10.58 12.66
N THR A 151 -0.17 10.98 11.43
CA THR A 151 -1.12 11.77 10.65
C THR A 151 -2.28 10.89 10.22
N VAL A 152 -3.49 11.38 10.44
CA VAL A 152 -4.71 10.63 10.16
C VAL A 152 -4.91 10.48 8.64
N LYS A 153 -4.92 9.24 8.16
CA LYS A 153 -5.33 8.89 6.80
C LYS A 153 -6.85 9.06 6.68
N ASN A 154 -7.28 9.92 5.78
CA ASN A 154 -8.65 10.45 5.80
C ASN A 154 -9.76 9.40 5.62
N TYR A 155 -9.49 8.33 4.85
CA TYR A 155 -10.50 7.33 4.49
C TYR A 155 -10.08 5.90 4.87
N GLY A 156 -9.33 5.78 5.94
CA GLY A 156 -8.89 4.49 6.46
C GLY A 156 -7.74 3.90 5.67
N ILE A 157 -8.03 3.15 4.63
CA ILE A 157 -7.05 2.45 3.79
C ILE A 157 -6.57 3.28 2.57
N ALA A 158 -7.13 4.48 2.36
CA ALA A 158 -6.74 5.41 1.30
C ALA A 158 -6.80 6.87 1.77
N ASP A 159 -6.11 7.77 1.05
CA ASP A 159 -6.15 9.22 1.26
C ASP A 159 -7.22 9.92 0.40
N LEU A 160 -7.73 9.22 -0.61
CA LEU A 160 -8.88 9.63 -1.41
C LEU A 160 -10.15 8.94 -0.91
N PRO A 161 -11.34 9.55 -1.17
CA PRO A 161 -12.61 8.94 -0.85
C PRO A 161 -12.80 7.58 -1.54
N LEU A 162 -13.40 6.65 -0.81
CA LEU A 162 -13.94 5.39 -1.30
C LEU A 162 -15.47 5.46 -1.23
N HIS A 163 -16.16 4.60 -1.97
CA HIS A 163 -17.61 4.49 -1.91
C HIS A 163 -18.05 3.69 -0.69
N PHE A 164 -18.48 4.42 0.33
CA PHE A 164 -18.98 3.81 1.56
C PHE A 164 -20.50 3.63 1.53
N GLU A 165 -20.98 2.61 2.25
CA GLU A 165 -22.39 2.38 2.54
C GLU A 165 -22.59 2.23 4.05
N PRO A 166 -23.50 3.04 4.69
CA PRO A 166 -24.14 4.23 4.14
C PRO A 166 -23.15 5.26 3.60
N GLU A 167 -23.56 6.03 2.59
CA GLU A 167 -22.75 7.09 1.99
C GLU A 167 -22.24 8.08 3.05
N ILE A 168 -21.04 8.60 2.84
CA ILE A 168 -20.42 9.61 3.69
C ILE A 168 -20.30 10.93 2.91
N ALA A 169 -20.57 12.05 3.55
CA ALA A 169 -20.36 13.37 2.98
C ALA A 169 -18.89 13.83 3.07
N GLY A 170 -18.16 13.30 4.04
CA GLY A 170 -16.75 13.59 4.26
C GLY A 170 -16.12 12.64 5.26
N LYS A 171 -14.82 12.81 5.48
CA LYS A 171 -14.04 11.99 6.44
C LYS A 171 -14.58 12.05 7.87
N GLU A 172 -15.28 13.10 8.22
CA GLU A 172 -15.87 13.36 9.55
C GLU A 172 -16.99 12.35 9.88
N ASP A 173 -17.56 11.73 8.86
CA ASP A 173 -18.57 10.69 9.02
C ASP A 173 -17.97 9.31 9.33
N LEU A 174 -16.65 9.17 9.18
CA LEU A 174 -15.89 7.99 9.56
C LEU A 174 -15.43 8.13 11.01
N GLN A 175 -16.25 7.64 11.93
CA GLN A 175 -15.87 7.60 13.33
C GLN A 175 -14.85 6.49 13.57
N VAL A 176 -13.82 6.80 14.34
CA VAL A 176 -12.73 5.89 14.65
C VAL A 176 -12.53 5.74 16.15
N GLU A 177 -11.98 4.61 16.55
CA GLU A 177 -11.58 4.32 17.92
C GLU A 177 -10.19 3.71 17.97
N LEU A 178 -9.52 3.87 19.11
CA LEU A 178 -8.22 3.27 19.32
C LEU A 178 -8.38 1.80 19.69
N TRP A 179 -7.95 0.92 18.81
CA TRP A 179 -7.82 -0.50 19.09
C TRP A 179 -6.50 -0.77 19.83
N LYS A 180 -6.58 -1.54 20.90
CA LYS A 180 -5.40 -1.94 21.69
C LYS A 180 -5.03 -3.37 21.36
N ALA A 181 -3.78 -3.55 20.96
CA ALA A 181 -3.23 -4.88 20.71
C ALA A 181 -3.16 -5.68 22.03
N SER A 182 -3.54 -6.94 21.94
CA SER A 182 -3.43 -7.90 23.07
C SER A 182 -2.20 -8.80 22.94
N GLU A 183 -1.56 -8.82 21.78
CA GLU A 183 -0.41 -9.68 21.49
C GLU A 183 0.87 -8.87 21.47
N GLU A 184 1.94 -9.49 21.99
CA GLU A 184 3.28 -8.88 21.97
C GLU A 184 3.76 -8.71 20.52
N GLY A 185 4.33 -7.54 20.24
CA GLY A 185 4.84 -7.20 18.91
C GLY A 185 3.82 -6.56 17.97
N LEU A 186 2.53 -6.53 18.33
CA LEU A 186 1.51 -5.80 17.58
C LEU A 186 1.35 -4.36 18.12
N ASN A 187 1.13 -3.44 17.20
CA ASN A 187 0.92 -2.03 17.53
C ASN A 187 -0.55 -1.75 17.81
N ASN A 188 -0.82 -0.85 18.73
CA ASN A 188 -2.12 -0.19 18.82
C ASN A 188 -2.34 0.66 17.56
N GLY A 189 -3.61 0.87 17.19
CA GLY A 189 -3.92 1.74 16.07
C GLY A 189 -5.41 2.04 15.94
N TRP A 190 -5.74 2.84 14.94
CA TRP A 190 -7.09 3.31 14.72
C TRP A 190 -7.85 2.34 13.81
N ILE A 191 -9.06 2.03 14.19
CA ILE A 191 -10.03 1.24 13.41
C ILE A 191 -11.37 1.99 13.37
N MET A 192 -12.30 1.53 12.53
CA MET A 192 -13.63 2.13 12.54
C MET A 192 -14.37 1.80 13.84
N LYS A 193 -15.11 2.79 14.30
CA LYS A 193 -16.07 2.64 15.40
C LYS A 193 -17.45 2.31 14.84
N GLU A 194 -18.22 1.48 15.55
CA GLU A 194 -19.60 1.21 15.16
C GLU A 194 -20.49 2.47 15.14
N PRO A 195 -21.44 2.57 14.21
CA PRO A 195 -21.76 1.60 13.14
C PRO A 195 -20.75 1.66 12.00
N TYR A 196 -20.26 0.49 11.55
CA TYR A 196 -19.26 0.40 10.50
C TYR A 196 -19.80 0.80 9.14
N ARG A 197 -19.00 1.55 8.40
CA ARG A 197 -19.23 1.84 7.00
C ARG A 197 -18.71 0.69 6.13
N LYS A 198 -19.53 0.21 5.21
CA LYS A 198 -19.16 -0.86 4.29
C LYS A 198 -18.50 -0.31 3.04
N LEU A 199 -17.69 -1.14 2.39
CA LEU A 199 -17.07 -0.86 1.08
C LEU A 199 -17.67 -1.81 0.03
N PRO A 200 -18.89 -1.55 -0.45
CA PRO A 200 -19.65 -2.49 -1.27
C PRO A 200 -18.96 -2.82 -2.60
N ARG A 201 -18.17 -1.91 -3.15
CA ARG A 201 -17.48 -2.11 -4.43
C ARG A 201 -16.25 -3.01 -4.34
N LEU A 202 -15.73 -3.24 -3.13
CA LEU A 202 -14.65 -4.19 -2.88
C LEU A 202 -15.17 -5.58 -2.54
N GLN A 203 -16.46 -5.72 -2.21
CA GLN A 203 -17.06 -7.01 -1.88
C GLN A 203 -17.07 -7.93 -3.08
N GLY A 204 -16.73 -9.20 -2.86
CA GLY A 204 -16.68 -10.22 -3.91
C GLY A 204 -15.43 -10.19 -4.79
N ILE A 205 -14.53 -9.22 -4.61
CA ILE A 205 -13.20 -9.23 -5.22
C ILE A 205 -12.27 -10.08 -4.34
N PRO A 206 -11.63 -11.13 -4.86
CA PRO A 206 -10.63 -11.88 -4.10
C PRO A 206 -9.47 -10.99 -3.68
N ILE A 207 -9.15 -10.98 -2.39
CA ILE A 207 -8.08 -10.15 -1.84
C ILE A 207 -7.13 -11.01 -1.02
N LEU A 208 -5.83 -10.89 -1.31
CA LEU A 208 -4.75 -11.41 -0.48
C LEU A 208 -3.98 -10.23 0.11
N LEU A 209 -4.01 -10.11 1.43
CA LEU A 209 -3.18 -9.20 2.19
C LEU A 209 -2.00 -9.99 2.77
N MET A 210 -0.78 -9.62 2.37
CA MET A 210 0.43 -10.35 2.75
C MET A 210 1.41 -9.43 3.48
N VAL A 211 1.98 -9.93 4.57
CA VAL A 211 3.03 -9.24 5.33
C VAL A 211 4.19 -10.19 5.63
N SER A 212 5.42 -9.72 5.47
CA SER A 212 6.60 -10.51 5.85
C SER A 212 6.88 -10.40 7.35
N GLU A 213 7.31 -11.50 7.94
CA GLU A 213 7.47 -11.63 9.40
C GLU A 213 8.53 -10.72 10.03
N SER A 214 9.46 -10.19 9.23
CA SER A 214 10.52 -9.28 9.70
C SER A 214 10.24 -7.82 9.41
N SER A 215 9.17 -7.54 8.65
CA SER A 215 8.79 -6.20 8.25
C SER A 215 8.29 -5.35 9.42
N TYR A 216 8.47 -4.04 9.30
CA TYR A 216 7.81 -3.10 10.20
C TYR A 216 6.28 -3.10 10.04
N HIS A 217 5.78 -3.60 8.90
CA HIS A 217 4.36 -3.83 8.66
C HIS A 217 3.78 -4.95 9.53
N ALA A 218 4.58 -5.93 9.94
CA ALA A 218 4.12 -7.02 10.81
C ALA A 218 3.54 -6.50 12.15
N GLY A 219 3.94 -5.30 12.56
CA GLY A 219 3.39 -4.66 13.74
C GLY A 219 1.99 -4.08 13.56
N TYR A 220 1.52 -3.81 12.32
CA TYR A 220 0.27 -3.06 12.13
C TYR A 220 -0.66 -3.53 11.00
N ASP A 221 -0.26 -4.40 10.08
CA ASP A 221 -1.14 -4.79 8.96
C ASP A 221 -2.36 -5.61 9.40
N HIS A 222 -2.33 -6.18 10.61
CA HIS A 222 -3.53 -6.70 11.28
C HIS A 222 -4.64 -5.65 11.43
N LEU A 223 -4.29 -4.35 11.53
CA LEU A 223 -5.27 -3.25 11.56
C LEU A 223 -5.89 -3.02 10.19
N THR A 224 -5.10 -3.15 9.11
CA THR A 224 -5.61 -3.09 7.74
C THR A 224 -6.61 -4.21 7.49
N SER A 225 -6.26 -5.46 7.89
CA SER A 225 -7.17 -6.60 7.85
C SER A 225 -8.46 -6.31 8.62
N LYS A 226 -8.34 -5.81 9.84
CA LYS A 226 -9.50 -5.49 10.69
C LYS A 226 -10.42 -4.44 10.08
N VAL A 227 -9.89 -3.41 9.44
CA VAL A 227 -10.70 -2.38 8.75
C VAL A 227 -11.40 -2.97 7.53
N LEU A 228 -10.75 -3.86 6.78
CA LEU A 228 -11.40 -4.58 5.67
C LEU A 228 -12.56 -5.46 6.18
N GLU A 229 -12.37 -6.23 7.26
CA GLU A 229 -13.43 -7.02 7.91
C GLU A 229 -14.61 -6.14 8.35
N GLN A 230 -14.34 -5.04 9.06
CA GLN A 230 -15.35 -4.07 9.48
C GLN A 230 -16.12 -3.51 8.28
N SER A 231 -15.42 -3.31 7.15
CA SER A 231 -16.02 -2.85 5.89
C SER A 231 -16.81 -3.93 5.14
N GLY A 232 -16.82 -5.17 5.63
CA GLY A 232 -17.50 -6.29 4.99
C GLY A 232 -16.77 -6.82 3.76
N VAL A 233 -15.47 -6.65 3.70
CA VAL A 233 -14.60 -7.11 2.62
C VAL A 233 -13.89 -8.40 3.05
N GLU A 234 -14.25 -9.50 2.42
CA GLU A 234 -13.60 -10.79 2.63
C GLU A 234 -12.18 -10.78 2.03
N HIS A 235 -11.22 -11.32 2.76
CA HIS A 235 -9.83 -11.37 2.33
C HIS A 235 -9.06 -12.45 3.09
N ASP A 236 -7.99 -12.94 2.46
CA ASP A 236 -6.99 -13.76 3.13
C ASP A 236 -5.88 -12.86 3.68
N PHE A 237 -5.44 -13.13 4.91
CA PHE A 237 -4.33 -12.42 5.56
C PHE A 237 -3.24 -13.42 5.95
N VAL A 238 -2.01 -13.26 5.41
CA VAL A 238 -0.87 -14.16 5.60
C VAL A 238 0.41 -13.41 5.90
#